data_48853e194cd3cf580acd81b431c9903e
#
_entry.id   48853e194cd3cf580acd81b431c9903e
#
_cell.length_a   1.000
_cell.length_b   1.000
_cell.length_c   1.000
_cell.angle_alpha   90.00
_cell.angle_beta   90.00
_cell.angle_gamma   90.00
#
_symmetry.space_group_name_H-M   'P 1'
#
loop_
_entity.id
_entity.type
_entity.pdbx_description
1 polymer ?
#
loop_
_entity_poly.entity_id
_entity_poly.type
_entity_poly.pdbx_seq_one_letter_code
_entity_poly.pdbx_strand_id
1 'polypeptide(L)'
;MTTAKFGCQLPQESSDISHIFEVVKDCESLGYDSVWAYDHLTPYWLRSRSPLEGWSLISAVAARTSKIKIGSLVTNVNLRNPSLLAKITSTVDNISDGRLMVGLGIGDRMSIPELVSYGYRFPPLDERVTLLRETIMVLRAMWTEAEVSFRGKTLNLSHAVCQPKPKQKTGPPIWVGGRHPRLLDVTAELGDGWNHWKVTGDKLRQLEEYLHTKCAELHRQPETITESWAGTVALTSTGNEKLAESVKEQLTSQTGEKTSYFIASFPAGVDRKAYETFAEAVKSIT
;
A
#
# COMPACT_ATOMS: atom_id res chain seq x y z
N MET A 1 8.10 22.93 6.81
CA MET A 1 7.01 22.25 6.09
C MET A 1 7.59 20.97 5.50
N THR A 2 6.99 19.80 5.77
CA THR A 2 7.43 18.54 5.16
C THR A 2 6.94 18.50 3.73
N THR A 3 7.84 18.31 2.78
CA THR A 3 7.51 18.20 1.35
C THR A 3 6.56 17.00 1.15
N ALA A 4 5.45 17.21 0.44
CA ALA A 4 4.51 16.14 0.13
C ALA A 4 5.22 15.04 -0.68
N LYS A 5 4.92 13.80 -0.35
CA LYS A 5 5.44 12.61 -1.06
C LYS A 5 4.43 12.11 -2.05
N PHE A 6 4.90 11.50 -3.13
CA PHE A 6 4.02 10.95 -4.13
C PHE A 6 4.50 9.63 -4.71
N GLY A 7 3.53 8.80 -5.03
CA GLY A 7 3.75 7.46 -5.57
C GLY A 7 2.82 7.16 -6.74
N CYS A 8 3.13 6.08 -7.44
CA CYS A 8 2.35 5.57 -8.55
C CYS A 8 1.89 4.14 -8.27
N GLN A 9 0.61 3.86 -8.44
CA GLN A 9 0.11 2.50 -8.53
C GLN A 9 0.42 1.96 -9.93
N LEU A 10 1.12 0.82 -9.98
CA LEU A 10 1.55 0.20 -11.23
C LEU A 10 0.36 -0.26 -12.08
N PRO A 11 0.43 -0.16 -13.42
CA PRO A 11 -0.60 -0.63 -14.34
C PRO A 11 -0.56 -2.15 -14.47
N GLN A 12 -0.85 -2.84 -13.38
CA GLN A 12 -0.69 -4.29 -13.17
C GLN A 12 -1.63 -5.12 -14.05
N GLU A 13 -2.68 -4.48 -14.59
CA GLU A 13 -3.62 -5.05 -15.54
C GLU A 13 -3.02 -5.21 -16.94
N SER A 14 -1.89 -4.57 -17.20
CA SER A 14 -1.11 -4.81 -18.40
C SER A 14 -0.45 -6.19 -18.31
N SER A 15 -0.66 -7.04 -19.30
CA SER A 15 0.10 -8.29 -19.46
C SER A 15 1.51 -8.04 -19.99
N ASP A 16 1.80 -6.82 -20.44
CA ASP A 16 3.13 -6.40 -20.92
C ASP A 16 4.00 -5.93 -19.76
N ILE A 17 4.85 -6.82 -19.29
CA ILE A 17 5.80 -6.53 -18.20
C ILE A 17 6.81 -5.45 -18.62
N SER A 18 7.13 -5.31 -19.92
CA SER A 18 8.07 -4.31 -20.41
C SER A 18 7.48 -2.91 -20.21
N HIS A 19 6.19 -2.73 -20.49
CA HIS A 19 5.48 -1.48 -20.23
C HIS A 19 5.49 -1.12 -18.74
N ILE A 20 5.29 -2.08 -17.86
CA ILE A 20 5.36 -1.83 -16.40
C ILE A 20 6.76 -1.35 -15.99
N PHE A 21 7.82 -1.95 -16.54
CA PHE A 21 9.19 -1.51 -16.24
C PHE A 21 9.51 -0.13 -16.81
N GLU A 22 8.94 0.25 -17.96
CA GLU A 22 9.04 1.62 -18.50
C GLU A 22 8.38 2.63 -17.56
N VAL A 23 7.16 2.35 -17.08
CA VAL A 23 6.47 3.19 -16.08
C VAL A 23 7.30 3.34 -14.82
N VAL A 24 7.87 2.25 -14.30
CA VAL A 24 8.73 2.29 -13.10
C VAL A 24 9.96 3.16 -13.33
N LYS A 25 10.62 3.03 -14.49
CA LYS A 25 11.79 3.85 -14.88
C LYS A 25 11.40 5.33 -14.99
N ASP A 26 10.25 5.62 -15.56
CA ASP A 26 9.74 6.98 -15.65
C ASP A 26 9.46 7.57 -14.27
N CYS A 27 8.77 6.84 -13.39
CA CYS A 27 8.53 7.27 -12.02
C CYS A 27 9.85 7.56 -11.27
N GLU A 28 10.84 6.66 -11.36
CA GLU A 28 12.13 6.86 -10.71
C GLU A 28 12.86 8.10 -11.25
N SER A 29 12.83 8.32 -12.58
CA SER A 29 13.47 9.48 -13.23
C SER A 29 12.79 10.81 -12.94
N LEU A 30 11.47 10.80 -12.70
CA LEU A 30 10.66 11.98 -12.37
C LEU A 30 10.69 12.32 -10.86
N GLY A 31 11.36 11.48 -10.07
CA GLY A 31 11.51 11.70 -8.64
C GLY A 31 10.28 11.31 -7.82
N TYR A 32 9.51 10.33 -8.27
CA TYR A 32 8.50 9.69 -7.43
C TYR A 32 9.16 9.04 -6.22
N ASP A 33 8.52 9.15 -5.07
CA ASP A 33 9.01 8.51 -3.84
C ASP A 33 8.79 7.00 -3.86
N SER A 34 7.71 6.53 -4.55
CA SER A 34 7.36 5.10 -4.52
C SER A 34 6.54 4.64 -5.72
N VAL A 35 6.58 3.31 -5.95
CA VAL A 35 5.66 2.58 -6.81
C VAL A 35 4.99 1.45 -6.03
N TRP A 36 3.72 1.15 -6.38
CA TRP A 36 2.87 0.27 -5.60
C TRP A 36 2.17 -0.76 -6.48
N ALA A 37 2.19 -2.01 -6.06
CA ALA A 37 1.39 -3.06 -6.67
C ALA A 37 0.24 -3.46 -5.73
N TYR A 38 -0.93 -3.77 -6.32
CA TYR A 38 -2.03 -4.36 -5.55
C TYR A 38 -1.96 -5.89 -5.54
N ASP A 39 -2.67 -6.51 -4.61
CA ASP A 39 -2.64 -7.96 -4.38
C ASP A 39 -4.01 -8.58 -4.68
N HIS A 40 -4.39 -8.54 -5.95
CA HIS A 40 -5.56 -9.22 -6.50
C HIS A 40 -5.14 -10.30 -7.47
N LEU A 41 -5.88 -11.41 -7.51
CA LEU A 41 -5.68 -12.54 -8.42
C LEU A 41 -6.51 -12.37 -9.69
N THR A 42 -7.83 -12.11 -9.54
CA THR A 42 -8.76 -11.84 -10.63
C THR A 42 -9.85 -10.90 -10.12
N PRO A 43 -9.58 -9.60 -10.04
CA PRO A 43 -10.53 -8.66 -9.47
C PRO A 43 -11.81 -8.54 -10.32
N TYR A 44 -12.93 -8.25 -9.68
CA TYR A 44 -14.24 -8.20 -10.33
C TYR A 44 -14.35 -7.17 -11.47
N TRP A 45 -13.56 -6.11 -11.41
CA TRP A 45 -13.53 -5.07 -12.46
C TRP A 45 -12.70 -5.48 -13.67
N LEU A 46 -12.01 -6.62 -13.61
CA LEU A 46 -11.07 -7.07 -14.65
C LEU A 46 -11.34 -8.53 -15.07
N ARG A 47 -12.61 -8.91 -15.22
CA ARG A 47 -12.99 -10.30 -15.51
C ARG A 47 -12.38 -10.92 -16.78
N SER A 48 -11.97 -10.10 -17.73
CA SER A 48 -11.35 -10.53 -19.00
C SER A 48 -9.83 -10.63 -18.96
N ARG A 49 -9.20 -10.16 -17.89
CA ARG A 49 -7.74 -10.14 -17.73
C ARG A 49 -7.38 -10.39 -16.27
N SER A 50 -6.41 -11.26 -16.03
CA SER A 50 -5.82 -11.40 -14.71
C SER A 50 -4.61 -10.48 -14.60
N PRO A 51 -4.46 -9.73 -13.49
CA PRO A 51 -3.25 -8.97 -13.25
C PRO A 51 -2.06 -9.90 -13.01
N LEU A 52 -0.86 -9.37 -13.15
CA LEU A 52 0.32 -10.05 -12.65
C LEU A 52 0.24 -10.20 -11.13
N GLU A 53 0.71 -11.34 -10.61
CA GLU A 53 0.71 -11.60 -9.17
C GLU A 53 1.57 -10.55 -8.43
N GLY A 54 1.00 -9.97 -7.36
CA GLY A 54 1.54 -8.76 -6.73
C GLY A 54 2.95 -8.89 -6.20
N TRP A 55 3.24 -9.93 -5.41
CA TRP A 55 4.57 -10.09 -4.80
C TRP A 55 5.65 -10.55 -5.79
N SER A 56 5.29 -11.31 -6.82
CA SER A 56 6.18 -11.64 -7.94
C SER A 56 6.57 -10.36 -8.71
N LEU A 57 5.59 -9.49 -8.98
CA LEU A 57 5.85 -8.20 -9.64
C LEU A 57 6.71 -7.29 -8.75
N ILE A 58 6.38 -7.13 -7.47
CA ILE A 58 7.16 -6.33 -6.51
C ILE A 58 8.62 -6.80 -6.48
N SER A 59 8.86 -8.11 -6.47
CA SER A 59 10.20 -8.69 -6.49
C SER A 59 10.98 -8.33 -7.77
N ALA A 60 10.31 -8.41 -8.93
CA ALA A 60 10.90 -8.06 -10.22
C ALA A 60 11.24 -6.56 -10.30
N VAL A 61 10.34 -5.68 -9.83
CA VAL A 61 10.56 -4.24 -9.77
C VAL A 61 11.69 -3.90 -8.80
N ALA A 62 11.76 -4.58 -7.64
CA ALA A 62 12.83 -4.40 -6.66
C ALA A 62 14.23 -4.63 -7.26
N ALA A 63 14.36 -5.69 -8.07
CA ALA A 63 15.61 -6.05 -8.73
C ALA A 63 16.01 -5.10 -9.88
N ARG A 64 15.07 -4.31 -10.40
CA ARG A 64 15.29 -3.41 -11.56
C ARG A 64 15.39 -1.93 -11.21
N THR A 65 15.23 -1.58 -9.94
CA THR A 65 15.29 -0.20 -9.44
C THR A 65 16.38 -0.04 -8.41
N SER A 66 16.79 1.20 -8.14
CA SER A 66 17.88 1.48 -7.20
C SER A 66 17.57 2.56 -6.15
N LYS A 67 16.56 3.39 -6.37
CA LYS A 67 16.26 4.54 -5.51
C LYS A 67 14.82 4.57 -5.03
N ILE A 68 13.86 4.33 -5.93
CA ILE A 68 12.43 4.42 -5.65
C ILE A 68 12.01 3.36 -4.63
N LYS A 69 11.16 3.73 -3.68
CA LYS A 69 10.53 2.78 -2.75
C LYS A 69 9.50 1.92 -3.49
N ILE A 70 9.30 0.72 -3.01
CA ILE A 70 8.42 -0.26 -3.64
C ILE A 70 7.49 -0.81 -2.59
N GLY A 71 6.20 -0.91 -2.88
CA GLY A 71 5.26 -1.40 -1.88
C GLY A 71 4.09 -2.20 -2.43
N SER A 72 3.40 -2.87 -1.52
CA SER A 72 2.08 -3.43 -1.77
C SER A 72 0.99 -2.47 -1.28
N LEU A 73 -0.04 -2.22 -2.08
CA LEU A 73 -1.16 -1.35 -1.71
C LEU A 73 -2.49 -1.97 -2.16
N VAL A 74 -3.03 -2.88 -1.41
CA VAL A 74 -2.47 -3.49 -0.20
C VAL A 74 -2.48 -5.01 -0.32
N THR A 75 -1.56 -5.70 0.35
CA THR A 75 -1.59 -7.16 0.46
C THR A 75 -2.83 -7.60 1.22
N ASN A 76 -3.60 -8.50 0.63
CA ASN A 76 -4.75 -9.12 1.29
C ASN A 76 -4.25 -10.24 2.24
N VAL A 77 -4.41 -10.03 3.55
CA VAL A 77 -3.94 -10.99 4.57
C VAL A 77 -4.62 -12.37 4.48
N ASN A 78 -5.74 -12.49 3.75
CA ASN A 78 -6.41 -13.78 3.56
C ASN A 78 -5.74 -14.66 2.49
N LEU A 79 -4.83 -14.10 1.66
CA LEU A 79 -4.20 -14.83 0.56
C LEU A 79 -2.94 -15.60 0.95
N ARG A 80 -2.32 -15.29 2.09
CA ARG A 80 -1.04 -15.90 2.48
C ARG A 80 -0.95 -16.14 3.97
N ASN A 81 -0.26 -17.22 4.33
CA ASN A 81 0.15 -17.42 5.71
C ASN A 81 1.12 -16.30 6.14
N PRO A 82 0.91 -15.66 7.31
CA PRO A 82 1.77 -14.57 7.79
C PRO A 82 3.25 -14.90 7.90
N SER A 83 3.62 -16.12 8.26
CA SER A 83 5.03 -16.54 8.32
C SER A 83 5.67 -16.64 6.93
N LEU A 84 4.92 -17.10 5.92
CA LEU A 84 5.37 -17.05 4.53
C LEU A 84 5.51 -15.61 4.04
N LEU A 85 4.56 -14.74 4.38
CA LEU A 85 4.63 -13.32 4.04
C LEU A 85 5.86 -12.66 4.67
N ALA A 86 6.21 -13.00 5.92
CA ALA A 86 7.44 -12.53 6.56
C ALA A 86 8.70 -12.92 5.77
N LYS A 87 8.74 -14.15 5.22
CA LYS A 87 9.85 -14.59 4.37
C LYS A 87 9.91 -13.87 3.04
N ILE A 88 8.76 -13.69 2.37
CA ILE A 88 8.65 -12.96 1.10
C ILE A 88 9.16 -11.52 1.31
N THR A 89 8.60 -10.83 2.28
CA THR A 89 8.93 -9.42 2.56
C THR A 89 10.38 -9.22 2.97
N SER A 90 10.93 -10.10 3.81
CA SER A 90 12.35 -10.07 4.14
C SER A 90 13.25 -10.27 2.89
N THR A 91 12.88 -11.20 2.01
CA THR A 91 13.62 -11.45 0.77
C THR A 91 13.57 -10.22 -0.16
N VAL A 92 12.39 -9.65 -0.37
CA VAL A 92 12.22 -8.47 -1.24
C VAL A 92 12.91 -7.25 -0.66
N ASP A 93 12.91 -7.08 0.66
CA ASP A 93 13.63 -5.99 1.31
C ASP A 93 15.14 -6.10 1.10
N ASN A 94 15.70 -7.31 1.13
CA ASN A 94 17.11 -7.55 0.79
C ASN A 94 17.40 -7.30 -0.71
N ILE A 95 16.52 -7.75 -1.62
CA ILE A 95 16.66 -7.50 -3.06
C ILE A 95 16.64 -5.99 -3.35
N SER A 96 15.77 -5.26 -2.67
CA SER A 96 15.61 -3.81 -2.87
C SER A 96 16.63 -2.95 -2.12
N ASP A 97 17.54 -3.54 -1.32
CA ASP A 97 18.45 -2.82 -0.42
C ASP A 97 17.72 -1.89 0.57
N GLY A 98 16.62 -2.40 1.18
CA GLY A 98 15.90 -1.69 2.24
C GLY A 98 14.90 -0.64 1.74
N ARG A 99 14.34 -0.80 0.53
CA ARG A 99 13.35 0.13 -0.06
C ARG A 99 11.91 -0.38 0.02
N LEU A 100 11.67 -1.57 0.59
CA LEU A 100 10.34 -2.16 0.67
C LEU A 100 9.46 -1.42 1.67
N MET A 101 8.18 -1.28 1.31
CA MET A 101 7.07 -0.87 2.17
C MET A 101 5.95 -1.92 2.08
N VAL A 102 5.35 -2.28 3.22
CA VAL A 102 4.34 -3.35 3.28
C VAL A 102 2.98 -2.77 3.62
N GLY A 103 2.12 -2.63 2.62
CA GLY A 103 0.72 -2.31 2.86
C GLY A 103 -0.08 -3.58 3.10
N LEU A 104 -0.91 -3.60 4.13
CA LEU A 104 -1.77 -4.71 4.52
C LEU A 104 -3.24 -4.31 4.56
N GLY A 105 -4.12 -5.20 4.10
CA GLY A 105 -5.56 -5.03 4.13
C GLY A 105 -6.28 -6.35 4.34
N ILE A 106 -7.57 -6.27 4.65
CA ILE A 106 -8.39 -7.44 5.00
C ILE A 106 -9.29 -7.94 3.85
N GLY A 107 -9.17 -7.35 2.66
CA GLY A 107 -10.13 -7.53 1.58
C GLY A 107 -11.51 -6.95 1.91
N ASP A 108 -12.36 -6.85 0.91
CA ASP A 108 -13.74 -6.38 1.02
C ASP A 108 -14.72 -7.38 0.39
N ARG A 109 -16.02 -7.05 0.39
CA ARG A 109 -17.04 -7.92 -0.20
C ARG A 109 -16.86 -8.13 -1.71
N MET A 110 -16.19 -7.19 -2.39
CA MET A 110 -15.94 -7.29 -3.83
C MET A 110 -14.85 -8.35 -4.12
N SER A 111 -14.01 -8.67 -3.13
CA SER A 111 -12.98 -9.71 -3.23
C SER A 111 -13.54 -11.14 -3.04
N ILE A 112 -14.80 -11.31 -2.62
CA ILE A 112 -15.37 -12.65 -2.34
C ILE A 112 -15.32 -13.58 -3.56
N PRO A 113 -15.82 -13.18 -4.77
CA PRO A 113 -15.79 -14.06 -5.92
C PRO A 113 -14.38 -14.51 -6.31
N GLU A 114 -13.42 -13.60 -6.20
CA GLU A 114 -12.01 -13.85 -6.44
C GLU A 114 -11.46 -14.90 -5.46
N LEU A 115 -11.58 -14.64 -4.16
CA LEU A 115 -11.08 -15.52 -3.12
C LEU A 115 -11.67 -16.94 -3.23
N VAL A 116 -12.99 -17.05 -3.40
CA VAL A 116 -13.68 -18.33 -3.51
C VAL A 116 -13.23 -19.10 -4.75
N SER A 117 -13.04 -18.44 -5.90
CA SER A 117 -12.61 -19.09 -7.14
C SER A 117 -11.21 -19.69 -7.05
N TYR A 118 -10.36 -19.15 -6.19
CA TYR A 118 -9.02 -19.67 -5.91
C TYR A 118 -8.96 -20.58 -4.66
N GLY A 119 -10.13 -20.95 -4.10
CA GLY A 119 -10.19 -21.86 -2.96
C GLY A 119 -9.92 -21.20 -1.60
N TYR A 120 -9.86 -19.89 -1.53
CA TYR A 120 -9.70 -19.18 -0.27
C TYR A 120 -11.04 -18.93 0.42
N ARG A 121 -11.02 -18.89 1.74
CA ARG A 121 -12.16 -18.46 2.55
C ARG A 121 -12.22 -16.93 2.60
N PHE A 122 -13.44 -16.40 2.76
CA PHE A 122 -13.64 -15.00 3.17
C PHE A 122 -14.26 -14.98 4.56
N PRO A 123 -13.44 -14.90 5.62
CA PRO A 123 -13.91 -14.95 6.99
C PRO A 123 -14.78 -13.74 7.37
N PRO A 124 -15.56 -13.82 8.47
CA PRO A 124 -16.25 -12.66 9.04
C PRO A 124 -15.27 -11.51 9.35
N LEU A 125 -15.80 -10.29 9.44
CA LEU A 125 -14.99 -9.08 9.66
C LEU A 125 -14.07 -9.21 10.88
N ASP A 126 -14.60 -9.73 11.99
CA ASP A 126 -13.86 -9.84 13.26
C ASP A 126 -12.65 -10.78 13.13
N GLU A 127 -12.82 -11.90 12.43
CA GLU A 127 -11.73 -12.84 12.16
C GLU A 127 -10.66 -12.21 11.25
N ARG A 128 -11.08 -11.49 10.20
CA ARG A 128 -10.15 -10.79 9.27
C ARG A 128 -9.37 -9.67 9.95
N VAL A 129 -10.01 -8.89 10.84
CA VAL A 129 -9.33 -7.85 11.62
C VAL A 129 -8.34 -8.48 12.61
N THR A 130 -8.74 -9.60 13.26
CA THR A 130 -7.84 -10.36 14.12
C THR A 130 -6.64 -10.90 13.35
N LEU A 131 -6.88 -11.48 12.16
CA LEU A 131 -5.80 -11.98 11.29
C LEU A 131 -4.85 -10.85 10.86
N LEU A 132 -5.36 -9.66 10.51
CA LEU A 132 -4.51 -8.51 10.20
C LEU A 132 -3.62 -8.13 11.38
N ARG A 133 -4.18 -8.03 12.58
CA ARG A 133 -3.43 -7.72 13.81
C ARG A 133 -2.35 -8.75 14.07
N GLU A 134 -2.69 -10.03 14.05
CA GLU A 134 -1.74 -11.13 14.26
C GLU A 134 -0.69 -11.18 13.14
N THR A 135 -1.06 -10.87 11.89
CA THR A 135 -0.12 -10.74 10.77
C THR A 135 0.94 -9.68 11.07
N ILE A 136 0.56 -8.48 11.49
CA ILE A 136 1.51 -7.40 11.80
C ILE A 136 2.44 -7.83 12.93
N MET A 137 1.90 -8.41 13.99
CA MET A 137 2.69 -8.88 15.14
C MET A 137 3.71 -9.96 14.71
N VAL A 138 3.27 -10.93 13.92
CA VAL A 138 4.12 -12.01 13.42
C VAL A 138 5.20 -11.48 12.47
N LEU A 139 4.86 -10.59 11.55
CA LEU A 139 5.84 -9.96 10.66
C LEU A 139 6.96 -9.29 11.46
N ARG A 140 6.60 -8.42 12.42
CA ARG A 140 7.57 -7.70 13.25
C ARG A 140 8.44 -8.65 14.07
N ALA A 141 7.84 -9.65 14.72
CA ALA A 141 8.58 -10.65 15.49
C ALA A 141 9.55 -11.43 14.58
N MET A 142 9.07 -11.97 13.45
CA MET A 142 9.91 -12.74 12.53
C MET A 142 11.02 -11.92 11.87
N TRP A 143 10.86 -10.62 11.69
CA TRP A 143 11.90 -9.76 11.16
C TRP A 143 13.01 -9.42 12.18
N THR A 144 12.69 -9.44 13.46
CA THR A 144 13.61 -8.94 14.51
C THR A 144 14.15 -10.05 15.43
N GLU A 145 13.36 -11.05 15.75
CA GLU A 145 13.73 -12.12 16.69
C GLU A 145 14.42 -13.29 15.99
N ALA A 146 15.30 -13.99 16.68
CA ALA A 146 16.03 -15.13 16.15
C ALA A 146 15.09 -16.30 15.79
N GLU A 147 14.12 -16.56 16.67
CA GLU A 147 13.11 -17.60 16.55
C GLU A 147 11.80 -17.10 17.16
N VAL A 148 10.67 -17.45 16.57
CA VAL A 148 9.35 -16.97 17.00
C VAL A 148 8.42 -18.15 17.27
N SER A 149 7.86 -18.19 18.48
CA SER A 149 6.69 -18.98 18.80
C SER A 149 5.54 -18.03 19.10
N PHE A 150 4.41 -18.21 18.41
CA PHE A 150 3.26 -17.32 18.52
C PHE A 150 1.97 -18.13 18.70
N ARG A 151 1.13 -17.74 19.66
CA ARG A 151 -0.20 -18.31 19.88
C ARG A 151 -1.25 -17.23 19.76
N GLY A 152 -1.90 -17.16 18.62
CA GLY A 152 -3.00 -16.26 18.35
C GLY A 152 -4.35 -16.96 18.28
N LYS A 153 -5.37 -16.23 17.89
CA LYS A 153 -6.72 -16.76 17.63
C LYS A 153 -6.84 -17.37 16.24
N THR A 154 -6.11 -16.84 15.28
CA THR A 154 -6.16 -17.26 13.87
C THR A 154 -4.89 -17.96 13.41
N LEU A 155 -3.78 -17.78 14.11
CA LEU A 155 -2.46 -18.27 13.74
C LEU A 155 -1.69 -18.80 14.92
N ASN A 156 -1.03 -19.96 14.72
CA ASN A 156 -0.07 -20.51 15.69
C ASN A 156 1.24 -20.81 14.98
N LEU A 157 2.36 -20.40 15.57
CA LEU A 157 3.72 -20.71 15.12
C LEU A 157 4.47 -21.40 16.26
N SER A 158 5.36 -22.30 15.88
CA SER A 158 6.27 -22.99 16.79
C SER A 158 7.67 -22.96 16.19
N HIS A 159 8.61 -22.31 16.89
CA HIS A 159 10.02 -22.22 16.52
C HIS A 159 10.26 -21.74 15.06
N ALA A 160 9.44 -20.79 14.60
CA ALA A 160 9.55 -20.27 13.25
C ALA A 160 10.78 -19.35 13.11
N VAL A 161 11.55 -19.52 12.04
CA VAL A 161 12.76 -18.76 11.76
C VAL A 161 12.61 -18.01 10.43
N CYS A 162 12.93 -16.72 10.43
CA CYS A 162 13.05 -15.90 9.23
C CYS A 162 14.49 -15.44 9.03
N GLN A 163 15.20 -16.04 8.08
CA GLN A 163 16.55 -15.68 7.64
C GLN A 163 16.59 -15.67 6.11
N PRO A 164 17.30 -14.70 5.46
CA PRO A 164 17.93 -13.54 6.11
C PRO A 164 16.87 -12.61 6.75
N LYS A 165 17.31 -11.79 7.70
CA LYS A 165 16.48 -10.69 8.22
C LYS A 165 16.32 -9.60 7.14
N PRO A 166 15.28 -8.76 7.22
CA PRO A 166 15.22 -7.57 6.36
C PRO A 166 16.47 -6.71 6.48
N LYS A 167 16.78 -5.96 5.42
CA LYS A 167 17.84 -4.95 5.42
C LYS A 167 17.51 -3.79 6.36
N GLN A 168 16.22 -3.42 6.42
CA GLN A 168 15.71 -2.44 7.38
C GLN A 168 15.69 -3.07 8.78
N LYS A 169 16.43 -2.49 9.73
CA LYS A 169 16.69 -3.09 11.07
C LYS A 169 15.41 -3.44 11.86
N THR A 170 14.36 -2.63 11.76
CA THR A 170 13.07 -2.86 12.43
C THR A 170 12.05 -3.54 11.53
N GLY A 171 12.48 -3.97 10.35
CA GLY A 171 11.64 -4.42 9.24
C GLY A 171 11.09 -3.27 8.38
N PRO A 172 10.53 -3.59 7.21
CA PRO A 172 9.84 -2.62 6.36
C PRO A 172 8.69 -1.92 7.10
N PRO A 173 8.42 -0.63 6.82
CA PRO A 173 7.26 0.04 7.39
C PRO A 173 5.96 -0.62 6.95
N ILE A 174 5.02 -0.77 7.89
CA ILE A 174 3.73 -1.42 7.67
C ILE A 174 2.63 -0.36 7.60
N TRP A 175 1.95 -0.30 6.45
CA TRP A 175 0.79 0.55 6.26
C TRP A 175 -0.49 -0.28 6.29
N VAL A 176 -1.55 0.24 6.90
CA VAL A 176 -2.86 -0.40 6.93
C VAL A 176 -3.78 0.31 5.94
N GLY A 177 -4.34 -0.47 5.02
CA GLY A 177 -5.30 0.05 4.04
C GLY A 177 -6.74 -0.17 4.47
N GLY A 178 -7.57 0.87 4.31
CA GLY A 178 -9.00 0.79 4.51
C GLY A 178 -9.61 1.95 5.26
N ARG A 179 -10.96 1.92 5.37
CA ARG A 179 -11.78 3.02 5.93
C ARG A 179 -12.72 2.57 7.05
N HIS A 180 -12.58 1.35 7.52
CA HIS A 180 -13.41 0.83 8.61
C HIS A 180 -12.76 1.20 9.96
N PRO A 181 -13.50 1.71 10.98
CA PRO A 181 -12.94 2.11 12.27
C PRO A 181 -12.02 1.07 12.92
N ARG A 182 -12.37 -0.21 12.86
CA ARG A 182 -11.51 -1.29 13.41
C ARG A 182 -10.14 -1.42 12.72
N LEU A 183 -10.01 -0.97 11.48
CA LEU A 183 -8.70 -0.93 10.81
C LEU A 183 -7.88 0.26 11.31
N LEU A 184 -8.56 1.36 11.64
CA LEU A 184 -7.92 2.51 12.27
C LEU A 184 -7.47 2.20 13.70
N ASP A 185 -8.20 1.36 14.45
CA ASP A 185 -7.72 0.83 15.74
C ASP A 185 -6.40 0.06 15.57
N VAL A 186 -6.33 -0.84 14.57
CA VAL A 186 -5.10 -1.58 14.26
C VAL A 186 -3.98 -0.64 13.79
N THR A 187 -4.32 0.38 12.99
CA THR A 187 -3.35 1.38 12.53
C THR A 187 -2.78 2.18 13.70
N ALA A 188 -3.64 2.68 14.58
CA ALA A 188 -3.21 3.44 15.77
C ALA A 188 -2.29 2.63 16.68
N GLU A 189 -2.56 1.33 16.81
CA GLU A 189 -1.80 0.44 17.67
C GLU A 189 -0.49 -0.05 17.04
N LEU A 190 -0.51 -0.46 15.78
CA LEU A 190 0.55 -1.25 15.15
C LEU A 190 1.07 -0.71 13.81
N GLY A 191 0.35 0.20 13.14
CA GLY A 191 0.71 0.67 11.80
C GLY A 191 1.75 1.79 11.80
N ASP A 192 2.55 1.88 10.76
CA ASP A 192 3.45 3.01 10.48
C ASP A 192 2.82 3.98 9.47
N GLY A 193 1.72 3.58 8.84
CA GLY A 193 0.95 4.43 7.95
C GLY A 193 -0.48 3.93 7.78
N TRP A 194 -1.31 4.82 7.31
CA TRP A 194 -2.70 4.59 6.94
C TRP A 194 -2.93 4.99 5.49
N ASN A 195 -3.58 4.12 4.72
CA ASN A 195 -3.99 4.42 3.36
C ASN A 195 -5.49 4.30 3.19
N HIS A 196 -6.08 5.29 2.54
CA HIS A 196 -7.47 5.23 2.12
C HIS A 196 -7.61 5.43 0.60
N TRP A 197 -8.55 4.69 0.01
CA TRP A 197 -8.86 4.79 -1.40
C TRP A 197 -10.08 5.69 -1.61
N LYS A 198 -9.86 6.85 -2.27
CA LYS A 198 -10.93 7.80 -2.68
C LYS A 198 -11.91 8.19 -1.55
N VAL A 199 -11.46 8.27 -0.32
CA VAL A 199 -12.29 8.86 0.75
C VAL A 199 -12.05 10.36 0.75
N THR A 200 -13.11 11.14 0.84
CA THR A 200 -13.06 12.61 0.70
C THR A 200 -14.00 13.31 1.68
N GLY A 201 -13.84 14.62 1.83
CA GLY A 201 -14.75 15.49 2.56
C GLY A 201 -14.97 15.10 4.03
N ASP A 202 -16.20 15.27 4.51
CA ASP A 202 -16.55 15.02 5.92
C ASP A 202 -16.23 13.61 6.38
N LYS A 203 -16.36 12.63 5.48
CA LYS A 203 -16.03 11.25 5.82
C LYS A 203 -14.55 11.06 6.09
N LEU A 204 -13.69 11.72 5.34
CA LEU A 204 -12.24 11.67 5.58
C LEU A 204 -11.90 12.34 6.91
N ARG A 205 -12.41 13.56 7.16
CA ARG A 205 -12.21 14.25 8.44
C ARG A 205 -12.62 13.40 9.64
N GLN A 206 -13.80 12.76 9.59
CA GLN A 206 -14.26 11.85 10.66
C GLN A 206 -13.31 10.69 10.90
N LEU A 207 -12.69 10.12 9.84
CA LEU A 207 -11.74 9.02 9.98
C LEU A 207 -10.39 9.49 10.52
N GLU A 208 -9.91 10.65 10.09
CA GLU A 208 -8.70 11.30 10.63
C GLU A 208 -8.86 11.61 12.13
N GLU A 209 -9.97 12.26 12.52
CA GLU A 209 -10.30 12.55 13.92
C GLU A 209 -10.38 11.26 14.75
N TYR A 210 -11.02 10.21 14.21
CA TYR A 210 -11.10 8.91 14.88
C TYR A 210 -9.70 8.30 15.09
N LEU A 211 -8.85 8.30 14.05
CA LEU A 211 -7.48 7.79 14.15
C LEU A 211 -6.67 8.55 15.20
N HIS A 212 -6.75 9.88 15.20
CA HIS A 212 -6.02 10.72 16.15
C HIS A 212 -6.52 10.53 17.59
N THR A 213 -7.83 10.37 17.77
CA THR A 213 -8.41 10.04 19.07
C THR A 213 -7.87 8.70 19.58
N LYS A 214 -7.82 7.67 18.73
CA LYS A 214 -7.25 6.37 19.08
C LYS A 214 -5.76 6.43 19.40
N CYS A 215 -5.00 7.23 18.67
CA CYS A 215 -3.60 7.48 19.01
C CYS A 215 -3.45 8.11 20.40
N ALA A 216 -4.27 9.12 20.71
CA ALA A 216 -4.25 9.78 22.03
C ALA A 216 -4.61 8.81 23.16
N GLU A 217 -5.61 7.93 22.98
CA GLU A 217 -5.97 6.87 23.95
C GLU A 217 -4.79 5.90 24.21
N LEU A 218 -3.95 5.67 23.20
CA LEU A 218 -2.77 4.80 23.28
C LEU A 218 -1.47 5.56 23.64
N HIS A 219 -1.56 6.85 23.98
CA HIS A 219 -0.41 7.71 24.24
C HIS A 219 0.61 7.74 23.09
N ARG A 220 0.13 7.59 21.87
CA ARG A 220 0.92 7.62 20.63
C ARG A 220 0.76 8.97 19.92
N GLN A 221 1.86 9.52 19.42
CA GLN A 221 1.82 10.73 18.59
C GLN A 221 1.28 10.38 17.19
N PRO A 222 0.16 11.03 16.73
CA PRO A 222 -0.41 10.75 15.40
C PRO A 222 0.57 10.98 14.26
N GLU A 223 1.49 11.93 14.39
CA GLU A 223 2.53 12.27 13.40
C GLU A 223 3.51 11.13 13.11
N THR A 224 3.53 10.08 13.95
CA THR A 224 4.29 8.85 13.70
C THR A 224 3.62 7.95 12.66
N ILE A 225 2.40 8.26 12.25
CA ILE A 225 1.63 7.54 11.24
C ILE A 225 1.59 8.38 9.97
N THR A 226 2.12 7.85 8.87
CA THR A 226 1.99 8.50 7.57
C THR A 226 0.55 8.37 7.07
N GLU A 227 -0.15 9.48 6.89
CA GLU A 227 -1.49 9.48 6.30
C GLU A 227 -1.39 9.67 4.79
N SER A 228 -1.99 8.74 4.03
CA SER A 228 -1.87 8.69 2.59
C SER A 228 -3.21 8.52 1.89
N TRP A 229 -3.37 9.28 0.83
CA TRP A 229 -4.46 9.17 -0.13
C TRP A 229 -4.04 8.28 -1.31
N ALA A 230 -4.95 7.43 -1.80
CA ALA A 230 -4.79 6.75 -3.07
C ALA A 230 -6.06 6.91 -3.92
N GLY A 231 -5.88 7.07 -5.23
CA GLY A 231 -7.00 7.24 -6.14
C GLY A 231 -6.62 7.37 -7.60
N THR A 232 -7.62 7.31 -8.47
CA THR A 232 -7.44 7.53 -9.91
C THR A 232 -7.39 9.02 -10.19
N VAL A 233 -6.36 9.45 -10.89
CA VAL A 233 -6.22 10.83 -11.35
C VAL A 233 -6.98 10.99 -12.66
N ALA A 234 -7.90 11.94 -12.73
CA ALA A 234 -8.61 12.29 -13.94
C ALA A 234 -7.72 13.22 -14.79
N LEU A 235 -7.27 12.70 -15.91
CA LEU A 235 -6.52 13.48 -16.90
C LEU A 235 -7.51 14.01 -17.94
N THR A 236 -8.02 15.21 -17.75
CA THR A 236 -8.89 15.86 -18.73
C THR A 236 -8.03 16.50 -19.83
N SER A 237 -8.44 16.36 -21.09
CA SER A 237 -7.69 16.68 -22.31
C SER A 237 -7.57 18.19 -22.63
N THR A 238 -7.19 19.01 -21.67
CA THR A 238 -6.95 20.46 -21.89
C THR A 238 -5.50 20.79 -21.58
N GLY A 239 -4.84 21.58 -22.39
CA GLY A 239 -3.40 21.89 -22.42
C GLY A 239 -2.62 21.86 -21.08
N ASN A 240 -1.34 21.57 -21.18
CA ASN A 240 -0.48 21.11 -20.06
C ASN A 240 -0.59 21.89 -18.73
N GLU A 241 -0.61 23.23 -18.75
CA GLU A 241 -0.70 24.03 -17.50
C GLU A 241 -2.07 23.89 -16.83
N LYS A 242 -3.15 23.86 -17.62
CA LYS A 242 -4.51 23.64 -17.10
C LYS A 242 -4.69 22.23 -16.55
N LEU A 243 -3.94 21.24 -17.06
CA LEU A 243 -4.00 19.87 -16.61
C LEU A 243 -3.36 19.72 -15.22
N ALA A 244 -2.20 20.31 -14.98
CA ALA A 244 -1.54 20.29 -13.67
C ALA A 244 -2.39 20.99 -12.61
N GLU A 245 -2.99 22.15 -12.92
CA GLU A 245 -3.89 22.86 -12.03
C GLU A 245 -5.16 22.04 -11.72
N SER A 246 -5.77 21.42 -12.73
CA SER A 246 -6.92 20.52 -12.54
C SER A 246 -6.60 19.32 -11.64
N VAL A 247 -5.42 18.71 -11.80
CA VAL A 247 -4.95 17.62 -10.93
C VAL A 247 -4.72 18.13 -9.51
N LYS A 248 -4.12 19.31 -9.34
CA LYS A 248 -3.93 19.95 -8.04
C LYS A 248 -5.27 20.22 -7.35
N GLU A 249 -6.23 20.81 -8.03
CA GLU A 249 -7.59 21.05 -7.51
C GLU A 249 -8.26 19.73 -7.11
N GLN A 250 -8.13 18.69 -7.95
CA GLN A 250 -8.65 17.35 -7.63
C GLN A 250 -8.01 16.83 -6.33
N LEU A 251 -6.71 16.87 -6.19
CA LEU A 251 -6.00 16.39 -5.01
C LEU A 251 -6.40 17.21 -3.78
N THR A 252 -6.37 18.54 -3.85
CA THR A 252 -6.74 19.42 -2.74
C THR A 252 -8.18 19.20 -2.28
N SER A 253 -9.11 18.94 -3.22
CA SER A 253 -10.52 18.69 -2.87
C SER A 253 -10.78 17.28 -2.32
N GLN A 254 -9.89 16.32 -2.60
CA GLN A 254 -10.06 14.90 -2.25
C GLN A 254 -9.21 14.45 -1.07
N THR A 255 -8.34 15.29 -0.55
CA THR A 255 -7.42 14.94 0.54
C THR A 255 -7.73 15.72 1.81
N GLY A 256 -7.33 15.17 2.95
CA GLY A 256 -7.39 15.83 4.25
C GLY A 256 -6.18 16.75 4.47
N GLU A 257 -6.27 17.62 5.45
CA GLU A 257 -5.18 18.53 5.84
C GLU A 257 -3.92 17.79 6.31
N LYS A 258 -4.09 16.56 6.78
CA LYS A 258 -3.01 15.69 7.29
C LYS A 258 -2.41 14.77 6.23
N THR A 259 -3.04 14.69 5.05
CA THR A 259 -2.53 13.86 3.96
C THR A 259 -1.17 14.39 3.49
N SER A 260 -0.14 13.58 3.69
CA SER A 260 1.24 13.92 3.32
C SER A 260 1.81 13.04 2.20
N TYR A 261 1.03 12.04 1.75
CA TYR A 261 1.46 11.10 0.74
C TYR A 261 0.33 10.83 -0.28
N PHE A 262 0.61 11.05 -1.56
CA PHE A 262 -0.37 10.94 -2.64
C PHE A 262 -0.01 9.80 -3.58
N ILE A 263 -0.88 8.81 -3.76
CA ILE A 263 -0.63 7.65 -4.62
C ILE A 263 -1.63 7.65 -5.77
N ALA A 264 -1.13 7.93 -6.97
CA ALA A 264 -1.96 8.00 -8.15
C ALA A 264 -2.08 6.65 -8.85
N SER A 265 -3.31 6.27 -9.21
CA SER A 265 -3.59 5.28 -10.23
C SER A 265 -3.95 6.02 -11.52
N PHE A 266 -3.34 5.63 -12.63
CA PHE A 266 -3.55 6.24 -13.93
C PHE A 266 -4.43 5.35 -14.81
N PRO A 267 -5.26 5.93 -15.71
CA PRO A 267 -5.96 5.16 -16.74
C PRO A 267 -4.98 4.38 -17.63
N ALA A 268 -5.43 3.27 -18.20
CA ALA A 268 -4.62 2.51 -19.14
C ALA A 268 -4.27 3.34 -20.38
N GLY A 269 -3.03 3.18 -20.87
CA GLY A 269 -2.56 3.82 -22.11
C GLY A 269 -2.16 5.28 -21.97
N VAL A 270 -2.01 5.81 -20.76
CA VAL A 270 -1.40 7.12 -20.55
C VAL A 270 0.08 7.10 -20.90
N ASP A 271 0.58 8.20 -21.41
CA ASP A 271 1.99 8.41 -21.71
C ASP A 271 2.77 8.98 -20.51
N ARG A 272 4.07 9.13 -20.68
CA ARG A 272 4.96 9.72 -19.68
C ARG A 272 4.50 11.11 -19.20
N LYS A 273 3.84 11.88 -20.06
CA LYS A 273 3.36 13.23 -19.72
C LYS A 273 2.34 13.24 -18.58
N ALA A 274 1.53 12.17 -18.47
CA ALA A 274 0.60 12.03 -17.35
C ALA A 274 1.33 11.95 -15.99
N TYR A 275 2.42 11.20 -15.93
CA TYR A 275 3.24 11.07 -14.72
C TYR A 275 3.97 12.37 -14.38
N GLU A 276 4.49 13.08 -15.39
CA GLU A 276 5.10 14.41 -15.22
C GLU A 276 4.10 15.40 -14.63
N THR A 277 2.90 15.49 -15.22
CA THR A 277 1.83 16.39 -14.77
C THR A 277 1.43 16.14 -13.32
N PHE A 278 1.28 14.87 -12.93
CA PHE A 278 0.97 14.53 -11.55
C PHE A 278 2.10 14.95 -10.59
N ALA A 279 3.35 14.69 -10.96
CA ALA A 279 4.51 15.09 -10.16
C ALA A 279 4.58 16.61 -9.97
N GLU A 280 4.33 17.38 -11.04
CA GLU A 280 4.26 18.86 -11.01
C GLU A 280 3.13 19.33 -10.08
N ALA A 281 1.94 18.75 -10.21
CA ALA A 281 0.78 19.10 -9.38
C ALA A 281 1.06 18.88 -7.89
N VAL A 282 1.59 17.70 -7.50
CA VAL A 282 1.89 17.43 -6.09
C VAL A 282 2.96 18.36 -5.54
N LYS A 283 4.04 18.61 -6.30
CA LYS A 283 5.10 19.55 -5.90
C LYS A 283 4.59 20.97 -5.70
N SER A 284 3.48 21.35 -6.33
CA SER A 284 2.87 22.67 -6.19
C SER A 284 1.88 22.79 -5.00
N ILE A 285 1.53 21.68 -4.35
CA ILE A 285 0.68 21.68 -3.14
C ILE A 285 1.48 22.04 -1.89
N THR A 286 2.79 21.84 -1.92
CA THR A 286 3.74 22.18 -0.85
C THR A 286 4.35 23.54 -1.08
#